data_fae85b1f1fba679b9b62b568d9e2c22e
#
_entry.id   fae85b1f1fba679b9b62b568d9e2c22e
#
_cell.length_a   1.000
_cell.length_b   1.000
_cell.length_c   1.000
_cell.angle_alpha   90.00
_cell.angle_beta   90.00
_cell.angle_gamma   90.00
#
_symmetry.space_group_name_H-M   'P 1'
#
loop_
_entity.id
_entity.type
_entity.pdbx_description
1 polymer ?
#
loop_
_entity_poly.entity_id
_entity_poly.type
_entity_poly.pdbx_seq_one_letter_code
_entity_poly.pdbx_strand_id
1 'polypeptide(L)'
;MDSGKKILIVVMDGLGDRAVKELDYKTPLQYANTPNLDWFAKNGSTGIMDTIGPGIRPGSDTSHLAILGYDPFKVYTGRGPFEAAGVGLVGQSGDVAFRCNFATVDSSMNVTDRRAGRIKEPDTTELVKALKGLKIGDVECIVKEATEHRAVLLLRGEGL
;
A
#
# COMPACT_ATOMS: atom_id res chain seq x y z
N MET A 1 18.66 -27.60 -9.61
CA MET A 1 18.73 -27.53 -11.08
C MET A 1 18.22 -26.18 -11.50
N ASP A 2 19.10 -25.31 -11.90
CA ASP A 2 18.70 -24.01 -12.46
C ASP A 2 18.17 -24.28 -13.88
N SER A 3 16.87 -24.19 -14.07
CA SER A 3 16.22 -24.48 -15.36
C SER A 3 16.52 -23.40 -16.43
N GLY A 4 17.27 -22.36 -16.09
CA GLY A 4 17.49 -21.20 -16.94
C GLY A 4 16.21 -20.39 -17.28
N LYS A 5 15.05 -20.83 -16.79
CA LYS A 5 13.76 -20.14 -16.99
C LYS A 5 13.56 -19.06 -15.93
N LYS A 6 13.15 -17.89 -16.38
CA LYS A 6 12.79 -16.76 -15.50
C LYS A 6 11.28 -16.57 -15.51
N ILE A 7 10.71 -16.24 -14.36
CA ILE A 7 9.29 -15.88 -14.23
C ILE A 7 9.23 -14.38 -14.00
N LEU A 8 8.39 -13.69 -14.75
CA LEU A 8 8.10 -12.27 -14.58
C LEU A 8 6.62 -12.11 -14.24
N ILE A 9 6.32 -11.48 -13.12
CA ILE A 9 4.97 -11.10 -12.74
C ILE A 9 4.84 -9.59 -12.95
N VAL A 10 3.87 -9.18 -13.77
CA VAL A 10 3.55 -7.77 -14.01
C VAL A 10 2.15 -7.50 -13.47
N VAL A 11 2.05 -6.69 -12.44
CA VAL A 11 0.78 -6.29 -11.82
C VAL A 11 0.41 -4.90 -12.29
N MET A 12 -0.67 -4.79 -13.05
CA MET A 12 -1.25 -3.51 -13.46
C MET A 12 -2.42 -3.19 -12.52
N ASP A 13 -2.09 -2.58 -11.39
CA ASP A 13 -3.06 -2.24 -10.36
C ASP A 13 -4.05 -1.18 -10.86
N GLY A 14 -5.35 -1.42 -10.63
CA GLY A 14 -6.42 -0.52 -11.05
C GLY A 14 -6.76 -0.52 -12.54
N LEU A 15 -6.32 -1.52 -13.30
CA LEU A 15 -6.61 -1.63 -14.75
C LEU A 15 -8.07 -1.94 -15.05
N GLY A 16 -8.73 -2.74 -14.21
CA GLY A 16 -10.14 -3.11 -14.38
C GLY A 16 -11.07 -1.95 -14.12
N ASP A 17 -12.01 -1.70 -15.04
CA ASP A 17 -13.01 -0.66 -14.92
C ASP A 17 -14.30 -1.06 -15.63
N ARG A 18 -15.33 -0.24 -15.49
CA ARG A 18 -16.62 -0.40 -16.14
C ARG A 18 -16.62 0.25 -17.52
N ALA A 19 -17.53 -0.19 -18.38
CA ALA A 19 -17.83 0.49 -19.62
C ALA A 19 -18.42 1.88 -19.34
N VAL A 20 -17.91 2.91 -20.00
CA VAL A 20 -18.36 4.31 -19.84
C VAL A 20 -18.90 4.86 -21.15
N LYS A 21 -19.93 5.67 -21.05
CA LYS A 21 -20.64 6.23 -22.22
C LYS A 21 -19.73 7.05 -23.12
N GLU A 22 -18.83 7.82 -22.51
CA GLU A 22 -17.87 8.71 -23.18
C GLU A 22 -16.83 7.94 -24.04
N LEU A 23 -16.72 6.62 -23.83
CA LEU A 23 -15.86 5.72 -24.59
C LEU A 23 -16.71 4.72 -25.45
N ASP A 24 -17.86 5.13 -25.93
CA ASP A 24 -18.78 4.28 -26.71
C ASP A 24 -19.15 2.98 -25.97
N TYR A 25 -19.41 3.05 -24.69
CA TYR A 25 -19.69 1.91 -23.81
C TYR A 25 -18.58 0.84 -23.79
N LYS A 26 -17.35 1.26 -24.01
CA LYS A 26 -16.15 0.43 -23.80
C LYS A 26 -15.53 0.69 -22.43
N THR A 27 -14.80 -0.28 -21.93
CA THR A 27 -13.91 -0.03 -20.80
C THR A 27 -12.69 0.78 -21.25
N PRO A 28 -11.99 1.51 -20.34
CA PRO A 28 -10.76 2.20 -20.70
C PRO A 28 -9.73 1.27 -21.39
N LEU A 29 -9.60 0.04 -20.92
CA LEU A 29 -8.70 -0.95 -21.55
C LEU A 29 -9.14 -1.33 -22.97
N GLN A 30 -10.45 -1.51 -23.20
CA GLN A 30 -10.97 -1.81 -24.54
C GLN A 30 -10.81 -0.62 -25.50
N TYR A 31 -10.78 0.60 -24.98
CA TYR A 31 -10.64 1.81 -25.79
C TYR A 31 -9.17 2.16 -26.05
N ALA A 32 -8.28 1.83 -25.14
CA ALA A 32 -6.85 2.10 -25.29
C ALA A 32 -6.20 1.27 -26.40
N ASN A 33 -5.18 1.84 -27.04
CA ASN A 33 -4.35 1.09 -27.97
C ASN A 33 -3.27 0.31 -27.21
N THR A 34 -3.47 -0.98 -27.01
CA THR A 34 -2.62 -1.84 -26.17
C THR A 34 -2.10 -3.08 -26.91
N PRO A 35 -1.36 -2.91 -28.03
CA PRO A 35 -1.01 -4.01 -28.93
C PRO A 35 -0.21 -5.13 -28.26
N ASN A 36 0.61 -4.80 -27.26
CA ASN A 36 1.37 -5.82 -26.53
C ASN A 36 0.49 -6.61 -25.56
N LEU A 37 -0.44 -5.96 -24.85
CA LEU A 37 -1.41 -6.66 -23.99
C LEU A 37 -2.35 -7.54 -24.82
N ASP A 38 -2.81 -7.03 -25.97
CA ASP A 38 -3.65 -7.76 -26.90
C ASP A 38 -2.93 -9.00 -27.44
N TRP A 39 -1.62 -8.87 -27.72
CA TRP A 39 -0.80 -10.00 -28.13
C TRP A 39 -0.72 -11.08 -27.05
N PHE A 40 -0.50 -10.69 -25.78
CA PHE A 40 -0.48 -11.63 -24.66
C PHE A 40 -1.84 -12.29 -24.45
N ALA A 41 -2.93 -11.53 -24.52
CA ALA A 41 -4.28 -12.06 -24.40
C ALA A 41 -4.60 -13.08 -25.49
N LYS A 42 -4.14 -12.82 -26.73
CA LYS A 42 -4.38 -13.71 -27.89
C LYS A 42 -3.53 -14.98 -27.85
N ASN A 43 -2.29 -14.91 -27.36
CA ASN A 43 -1.32 -15.99 -27.47
C ASN A 43 -1.05 -16.71 -26.13
N GLY A 44 -1.56 -16.16 -25.04
CA GLY A 44 -1.47 -16.73 -23.70
C GLY A 44 -2.77 -17.38 -23.24
N SER A 45 -2.82 -17.70 -21.97
CA SER A 45 -4.03 -18.15 -21.29
C SER A 45 -4.59 -16.98 -20.48
N THR A 46 -5.88 -16.70 -20.63
CA THR A 46 -6.58 -15.64 -19.91
C THR A 46 -7.61 -16.24 -18.96
N GLY A 47 -7.92 -15.51 -17.89
CA GLY A 47 -8.92 -15.93 -16.92
C GLY A 47 -9.23 -14.83 -15.90
N ILE A 48 -10.15 -15.13 -15.01
CA ILE A 48 -10.49 -14.28 -13.85
C ILE A 48 -9.92 -14.95 -12.61
N MET A 49 -9.32 -14.15 -11.73
CA MET A 49 -8.74 -14.64 -10.49
C MET A 49 -9.26 -13.82 -9.31
N ASP A 50 -9.85 -14.50 -8.35
CA ASP A 50 -10.08 -13.97 -7.01
C ASP A 50 -8.80 -14.16 -6.20
N THR A 51 -8.06 -13.09 -5.97
CA THR A 51 -6.72 -13.17 -5.34
C THR A 51 -6.75 -13.75 -3.93
N ILE A 52 -7.81 -13.46 -3.15
CA ILE A 52 -7.96 -13.95 -1.77
C ILE A 52 -9.01 -15.05 -1.71
N GLY A 53 -10.17 -14.80 -2.32
CA GLY A 53 -11.28 -15.73 -2.38
C GLY A 53 -12.56 -15.06 -2.89
N PRO A 54 -13.52 -15.84 -3.38
CA PRO A 54 -14.79 -15.32 -3.90
C PRO A 54 -15.51 -14.42 -2.90
N GLY A 55 -15.94 -13.24 -3.35
CA GLY A 55 -16.68 -12.28 -2.54
C GLY A 55 -15.85 -11.49 -1.52
N ILE A 56 -14.57 -11.75 -1.41
CA ILE A 56 -13.68 -11.00 -0.50
C ILE A 56 -13.07 -9.82 -1.24
N ARG A 57 -13.34 -8.60 -0.74
CA ARG A 57 -12.76 -7.40 -1.32
C ARG A 57 -11.24 -7.38 -1.11
N PRO A 58 -10.43 -7.42 -2.17
CA PRO A 58 -8.98 -7.42 -2.06
C PRO A 58 -8.46 -6.02 -1.72
N GLY A 59 -7.48 -5.96 -0.82
CA GLY A 59 -6.58 -4.83 -0.67
C GLY A 59 -5.30 -5.10 -1.45
N SER A 60 -4.56 -4.07 -1.85
CA SER A 60 -3.28 -4.28 -2.57
C SER A 60 -2.29 -5.11 -1.74
N ASP A 61 -2.24 -4.89 -0.44
CA ASP A 61 -1.41 -5.61 0.52
C ASP A 61 -1.77 -7.11 0.61
N THR A 62 -3.03 -7.42 0.87
CA THR A 62 -3.52 -8.80 0.98
C THR A 62 -3.46 -9.53 -0.36
N SER A 63 -3.75 -8.83 -1.48
CA SER A 63 -3.63 -9.42 -2.81
C SER A 63 -2.20 -9.78 -3.18
N HIS A 64 -1.23 -8.89 -2.89
CA HIS A 64 0.18 -9.20 -3.15
C HIS A 64 0.67 -10.38 -2.32
N LEU A 65 0.25 -10.48 -1.05
CA LEU A 65 0.56 -11.67 -0.24
C LEU A 65 0.05 -12.95 -0.93
N ALA A 66 -1.22 -12.95 -1.34
CA ALA A 66 -1.83 -14.12 -1.98
C ALA A 66 -1.17 -14.48 -3.32
N ILE A 67 -0.87 -13.49 -4.18
CA ILE A 67 -0.17 -13.69 -5.45
C ILE A 67 1.23 -14.29 -5.23
N LEU A 68 1.90 -13.90 -4.13
CA LEU A 68 3.22 -14.43 -3.76
C LEU A 68 3.16 -15.78 -3.01
N GLY A 69 1.96 -16.34 -2.83
CA GLY A 69 1.77 -17.67 -2.23
C GLY A 69 1.63 -17.68 -0.71
N TYR A 70 1.50 -16.52 -0.09
CA TYR A 70 1.20 -16.42 1.35
C TYR A 70 -0.31 -16.44 1.58
N ASP A 71 -0.74 -17.10 2.65
CA ASP A 71 -2.15 -17.07 3.11
C ASP A 71 -2.41 -15.77 3.90
N PRO A 72 -3.15 -14.78 3.34
CA PRO A 72 -3.38 -13.52 4.03
C PRO A 72 -4.10 -13.68 5.37
N PHE A 73 -4.95 -14.72 5.52
CA PHE A 73 -5.68 -14.96 6.77
C PHE A 73 -4.77 -15.39 7.92
N LYS A 74 -3.59 -15.94 7.59
CA LYS A 74 -2.63 -16.38 8.60
C LYS A 74 -1.54 -15.36 8.89
N VAL A 75 -1.13 -14.60 7.88
CA VAL A 75 0.09 -13.77 7.99
C VAL A 75 -0.17 -12.27 7.98
N TYR A 76 -1.39 -11.83 7.63
CA TYR A 76 -1.68 -10.41 7.55
C TYR A 76 -2.03 -9.81 8.91
N THR A 77 -1.18 -8.94 9.40
CA THR A 77 -1.31 -8.25 10.70
C THR A 77 -1.67 -6.78 10.55
N GLY A 78 -2.11 -6.36 9.37
CA GLY A 78 -2.41 -4.96 9.07
C GLY A 78 -1.34 -4.31 8.19
N ARG A 79 -1.61 -3.09 7.75
CA ARG A 79 -0.74 -2.32 6.85
C ARG A 79 0.51 -1.77 7.51
N GLY A 80 0.45 -1.47 8.80
CA GLY A 80 1.53 -0.85 9.54
C GLY A 80 2.86 -1.57 9.41
N PRO A 81 2.94 -2.88 9.67
CA PRO A 81 4.19 -3.65 9.56
C PRO A 81 4.80 -3.63 8.16
N PHE A 82 4.00 -3.68 7.10
CA PHE A 82 4.48 -3.60 5.71
C PHE A 82 5.07 -2.23 5.38
N GLU A 83 4.37 -1.16 5.78
CA GLU A 83 4.87 0.21 5.58
C GLU A 83 6.15 0.44 6.42
N ALA A 84 6.21 -0.09 7.64
CA ALA A 84 7.40 -0.04 8.49
C ALA A 84 8.60 -0.72 7.82
N ALA A 85 8.42 -1.94 7.35
CA ALA A 85 9.46 -2.66 6.62
C ALA A 85 9.89 -1.91 5.34
N GLY A 86 8.92 -1.34 4.60
CA GLY A 86 9.16 -0.57 3.39
C GLY A 86 10.04 0.67 3.59
N VAL A 87 9.98 1.30 4.77
CA VAL A 87 10.85 2.43 5.13
C VAL A 87 12.08 2.00 5.96
N GLY A 88 12.34 0.69 6.06
CA GLY A 88 13.50 0.14 6.78
C GLY A 88 13.39 0.25 8.31
N LEU A 89 12.19 0.31 8.87
CA LEU A 89 11.98 0.13 10.30
C LEU A 89 11.83 -1.37 10.59
N VAL A 90 12.75 -1.88 11.39
CA VAL A 90 12.71 -3.29 11.82
C VAL A 90 11.92 -3.38 13.11
N GLY A 91 10.74 -4.01 13.02
CA GLY A 91 9.90 -4.30 14.19
C GLY A 91 10.51 -5.39 15.08
N GLN A 92 10.22 -5.31 16.35
CA GLN A 92 10.54 -6.34 17.36
C GLN A 92 9.24 -6.98 17.84
N SER A 93 9.34 -8.11 18.51
CA SER A 93 8.17 -8.74 19.13
C SER A 93 7.54 -7.78 20.16
N GLY A 94 6.24 -7.54 20.07
CA GLY A 94 5.52 -6.60 20.90
C GLY A 94 5.38 -5.19 20.31
N ASP A 95 6.11 -4.84 19.24
CA ASP A 95 5.92 -3.55 18.58
C ASP A 95 4.56 -3.47 17.87
N VAL A 96 3.95 -2.28 17.89
CA VAL A 96 2.73 -1.99 17.13
C VAL A 96 3.03 -0.93 16.07
N ALA A 97 2.81 -1.26 14.81
CA ALA A 97 3.09 -0.37 13.69
C ALA A 97 1.80 0.16 13.04
N PHE A 98 1.79 1.45 12.72
CA PHE A 98 0.70 2.15 12.05
C PHE A 98 1.18 2.81 10.77
N ARG A 99 0.38 2.67 9.72
CA ARG A 99 0.48 3.56 8.58
C ARG A 99 -0.24 4.86 8.88
N CYS A 100 0.45 5.98 8.79
CA CYS A 100 -0.05 7.31 9.08
C CYS A 100 -0.09 8.19 7.83
N ASN A 101 -0.86 9.24 7.89
CA ASN A 101 -0.82 10.34 6.92
C ASN A 101 -0.65 11.66 7.67
N PHE A 102 0.13 12.58 7.09
CA PHE A 102 0.03 13.98 7.43
C PHE A 102 -1.30 14.53 6.93
N ALA A 103 -1.95 15.32 7.75
CA ALA A 103 -3.22 15.95 7.43
C ALA A 103 -3.18 17.44 7.81
N THR A 104 -3.93 18.27 7.08
CA THR A 104 -4.16 19.66 7.48
C THR A 104 -5.38 19.73 8.36
N VAL A 105 -5.29 20.51 9.43
CA VAL A 105 -6.41 20.79 10.35
C VAL A 105 -6.66 22.28 10.44
N ASP A 106 -7.89 22.64 10.78
CA ASP A 106 -8.27 24.01 11.11
C ASP A 106 -7.94 24.36 12.59
N SER A 107 -8.26 25.58 13.01
CA SER A 107 -8.04 26.05 14.38
C SER A 107 -8.82 25.26 15.43
N SER A 108 -9.83 24.52 15.04
CA SER A 108 -10.64 23.65 15.89
C SER A 108 -10.23 22.19 15.81
N MET A 109 -9.08 21.89 15.20
CA MET A 109 -8.54 20.55 15.00
C MET A 109 -9.40 19.64 14.10
N ASN A 110 -10.30 20.21 13.27
CA ASN A 110 -11.00 19.43 12.27
C ASN A 110 -10.09 19.20 11.04
N VAL A 111 -10.08 17.98 10.54
CA VAL A 111 -9.30 17.66 9.33
C VAL A 111 -9.94 18.31 8.11
N THR A 112 -9.24 19.27 7.50
CA THR A 112 -9.63 19.96 6.27
C THR A 112 -9.03 19.31 5.01
N ASP A 113 -7.83 18.73 5.12
CA ASP A 113 -7.24 17.91 4.06
C ASP A 113 -6.52 16.71 4.67
N ARG A 114 -7.04 15.52 4.41
CA ARG A 114 -6.50 14.25 4.89
C ARG A 114 -5.15 13.84 4.28
N ARG A 115 -4.63 14.62 3.34
CA ARG A 115 -3.35 14.36 2.64
C ARG A 115 -2.40 15.56 2.72
N ALA A 116 -2.74 16.60 3.48
CA ALA A 116 -1.95 17.81 3.65
C ALA A 116 -1.40 18.36 2.31
N GLY A 117 -2.27 18.51 1.29
CA GLY A 117 -1.87 18.96 -0.04
C GLY A 117 -0.90 18.02 -0.78
N ARG A 118 -0.78 16.77 -0.36
CA ARG A 118 0.25 15.82 -0.79
C ARG A 118 1.66 16.31 -0.50
N ILE A 119 1.84 16.83 0.71
CA ILE A 119 3.12 17.28 1.25
C ILE A 119 4.24 16.28 0.95
N LYS A 120 5.44 16.79 0.66
CA LYS A 120 6.64 16.00 0.31
C LYS A 120 7.85 16.54 1.07
N GLU A 121 8.99 15.88 0.87
CA GLU A 121 10.27 16.43 1.30
C GLU A 121 10.53 17.81 0.68
N PRO A 122 11.15 18.76 1.41
CA PRO A 122 11.74 18.57 2.75
C PRO A 122 10.77 18.71 3.92
N ASP A 123 9.53 19.15 3.70
CA ASP A 123 8.59 19.51 4.78
C ASP A 123 8.21 18.29 5.64
N THR A 124 8.01 17.12 5.03
CA THR A 124 7.74 15.88 5.77
C THR A 124 8.90 15.49 6.68
N THR A 125 10.13 15.69 6.21
CA THR A 125 11.34 15.44 7.00
C THR A 125 11.41 16.34 8.24
N GLU A 126 11.07 17.63 8.10
CA GLU A 126 11.05 18.55 9.23
C GLU A 126 9.98 18.18 10.26
N LEU A 127 8.79 17.79 9.81
CA LEU A 127 7.73 17.32 10.70
C LEU A 127 8.13 16.06 11.46
N VAL A 128 8.76 15.09 10.79
CA VAL A 128 9.25 13.86 11.45
C VAL A 128 10.37 14.16 12.44
N LYS A 129 11.28 15.09 12.13
CA LYS A 129 12.32 15.53 13.06
C LYS A 129 11.74 16.13 14.35
N ALA A 130 10.64 16.90 14.22
CA ALA A 130 9.97 17.46 15.39
C ALA A 130 9.35 16.40 16.34
N LEU A 131 9.09 15.20 15.82
CA LEU A 131 8.55 14.06 16.58
C LEU A 131 9.64 13.13 17.10
N LYS A 132 10.91 13.41 16.84
CA LYS A 132 12.03 12.55 17.24
C LYS A 132 12.16 12.52 18.77
N GLY A 133 12.18 11.30 19.30
CA GLY A 133 12.31 11.08 20.75
C GLY A 133 11.01 11.24 21.53
N LEU A 134 9.87 11.33 20.83
CA LEU A 134 8.55 11.35 21.45
C LEU A 134 8.33 10.07 22.26
N LYS A 135 7.87 10.23 23.50
CA LYS A 135 7.44 9.13 24.37
C LYS A 135 6.10 9.45 25.00
N ILE A 136 5.30 8.43 25.23
CA ILE A 136 4.03 8.50 25.95
C ILE A 136 4.13 7.50 27.10
N GLY A 137 4.42 7.98 28.30
CA GLY A 137 4.81 7.11 29.42
C GLY A 137 6.08 6.33 29.05
N ASP A 138 6.02 5.01 29.17
CA ASP A 138 7.13 4.11 28.85
C ASP A 138 7.14 3.66 27.38
N VAL A 139 6.17 4.11 26.57
CA VAL A 139 6.08 3.78 25.17
C VAL A 139 6.88 4.76 24.31
N GLU A 140 7.85 4.25 23.59
CA GLU A 140 8.61 4.99 22.57
C GLU A 140 7.81 5.10 21.27
N CYS A 141 7.69 6.32 20.73
CA CYS A 141 7.05 6.60 19.45
C CYS A 141 8.12 6.86 18.38
N ILE A 142 8.34 5.88 17.51
CA ILE A 142 9.30 5.97 16.41
C ILE A 142 8.54 6.35 15.15
N VAL A 143 8.75 7.58 14.67
CA VAL A 143 8.10 8.08 13.45
C VAL A 143 9.10 8.14 12.32
N LYS A 144 8.70 7.67 11.14
CA LYS A 144 9.50 7.76 9.93
C LYS A 144 8.63 8.19 8.75
N GLU A 145 9.18 9.06 7.91
CA GLU A 145 8.52 9.47 6.68
C GLU A 145 8.45 8.31 5.68
N ALA A 146 7.40 8.33 4.87
CA ALA A 146 7.21 7.42 3.75
C ALA A 146 6.92 8.24 2.48
N THR A 147 6.39 7.64 1.46
CA THR A 147 6.14 8.32 0.18
C THR A 147 5.10 9.43 0.32
N GLU A 148 5.45 10.64 -0.11
CA GLU A 148 4.57 11.84 -0.08
C GLU A 148 4.08 12.15 1.35
N HIS A 149 2.76 12.37 1.48
CA HIS A 149 2.07 12.69 2.73
C HIS A 149 1.97 11.54 3.74
N ARG A 150 2.67 10.44 3.52
CA ARG A 150 2.61 9.25 4.37
C ARG A 150 3.74 9.22 5.39
N ALA A 151 3.45 8.60 6.52
CA ALA A 151 4.42 8.30 7.54
C ALA A 151 4.12 6.93 8.16
N VAL A 152 5.08 6.42 8.88
CA VAL A 152 4.94 5.23 9.72
C VAL A 152 5.16 5.64 11.16
N LEU A 153 4.28 5.20 12.04
CA LEU A 153 4.46 5.26 13.50
C LEU A 153 4.64 3.83 14.00
N LEU A 154 5.74 3.59 14.68
CA LEU A 154 5.99 2.35 15.38
C LEU A 154 6.04 2.66 16.87
N LEU A 155 5.18 2.01 17.64
CA LEU A 155 5.15 2.07 19.08
C LEU A 155 5.95 0.90 19.65
N ARG A 156 6.79 1.19 20.64
CA ARG A 156 7.62 0.21 21.32
C ARG A 156 7.55 0.43 22.82
N GLY A 157 7.16 -0.59 23.56
CA GLY A 157 7.03 -0.55 25.02
C GLY A 157 6.36 -1.79 25.57
N GLU A 158 6.39 -1.92 26.91
CA GLU A 158 5.68 -2.99 27.60
C GLU A 158 4.18 -2.70 27.63
N GLY A 159 3.34 -3.73 27.40
CA GLY A 159 1.89 -3.64 27.52
C GLY A 159 1.17 -3.10 26.29
N LEU A 160 1.81 -3.10 25.10
CA LEU A 160 1.19 -2.77 23.81
C LEU A 160 0.42 -3.94 23.22
#